data_a9381c591fe9e250187593987b7da80a
#
_entry.id   a9381c591fe9e250187593987b7da80a
#
_cell.length_a   1.000
_cell.length_b   1.000
_cell.length_c   1.000
_cell.angle_alpha   90.00
_cell.angle_beta   90.00
_cell.angle_gamma   90.00
#
_symmetry.space_group_name_H-M   'P 1'
#
loop_
_entity.id
_entity.type
_entity.pdbx_description
1 polymer ?
#
loop_
_entity_poly.entity_id
_entity_poly.type
_entity_poly.pdbx_seq_one_letter_code
_entity_poly.pdbx_strand_id
1 'polypeptide(L)'
;MIRSAAEILREYGPFPGVDHVDGVTFDGRHVWFASGDKLNAFDPASAKTVRSIDVAGHAGTAFDGQHLFQLAEDRIQKIDPKTGRVLATIPAPGGGGDSGLAWAEGTLWVGQYRDRKVHQIDPQTGAILRTIQSNRFVTGVTWIDGELWHGTGKVRAARRPRRVSAAGSGSETPVDPTSK
;
A
#
# COMPACT_ATOMS: atom_id res chain seq x y z
N MET A 1 16.49 17.17 11.12
CA MET A 1 15.38 16.78 10.23
C MET A 1 14.43 17.96 10.16
N ILE A 2 14.37 18.64 9.01
CA ILE A 2 13.51 19.81 8.81
C ILE A 2 12.08 19.28 8.64
N ARG A 3 11.15 19.76 9.46
CA ARG A 3 9.71 19.52 9.31
C ARG A 3 9.10 20.82 8.84
N SER A 4 8.53 20.82 7.64
CA SER A 4 7.67 21.89 7.17
C SER A 4 6.21 21.46 7.27
N ALA A 5 5.32 22.39 7.62
CA ALA A 5 3.89 22.16 7.51
C ALA A 5 3.52 22.11 6.02
N ALA A 6 2.70 21.13 5.63
CA ALA A 6 2.10 21.13 4.30
C ALA A 6 0.85 22.01 4.32
N GLU A 7 0.66 22.80 3.25
CA GLU A 7 -0.57 23.52 3.02
C GLU A 7 -1.47 22.67 2.12
N ILE A 8 -2.72 22.45 2.54
CA ILE A 8 -3.73 21.79 1.71
C ILE A 8 -4.37 22.83 0.83
N LEU A 9 -4.08 22.81 -0.47
CA LEU A 9 -4.63 23.74 -1.43
C LEU A 9 -6.07 23.39 -1.83
N ARG A 10 -6.37 22.09 -1.92
CA ARG A 10 -7.71 21.56 -2.24
C ARG A 10 -7.93 20.21 -1.58
N GLU A 11 -9.14 19.99 -1.16
CA GLU A 11 -9.62 18.72 -0.61
C GLU A 11 -10.90 18.32 -1.34
N TYR A 12 -11.01 17.02 -1.65
CA TYR A 12 -12.18 16.47 -2.33
C TYR A 12 -12.71 15.30 -1.51
N GLY A 13 -14.03 15.22 -1.38
CA GLY A 13 -14.74 14.22 -0.61
C GLY A 13 -15.58 14.86 0.49
N PRO A 14 -16.23 14.06 1.33
CA PRO A 14 -16.30 12.59 1.23
C PRO A 14 -17.01 12.14 -0.07
N PHE A 15 -16.59 10.99 -0.61
CA PHE A 15 -17.23 10.41 -1.79
C PHE A 15 -18.36 9.48 -1.37
N PRO A 16 -19.58 9.61 -1.91
CA PRO A 16 -20.70 8.74 -1.55
C PRO A 16 -20.37 7.26 -1.79
N GLY A 17 -20.58 6.42 -0.77
CA GLY A 17 -20.34 4.99 -0.82
C GLY A 17 -18.86 4.57 -0.87
N VAL A 18 -17.95 5.46 -0.50
CA VAL A 18 -16.51 5.21 -0.39
C VAL A 18 -16.08 5.35 1.06
N ASP A 19 -15.74 4.25 1.69
CA ASP A 19 -15.27 4.24 3.09
C ASP A 19 -13.79 4.56 3.20
N HIS A 20 -12.99 4.14 2.22
CA HIS A 20 -11.55 4.37 2.16
C HIS A 20 -11.03 4.34 0.72
N VAL A 21 -9.87 4.92 0.50
CA VAL A 21 -9.14 4.91 -0.77
C VAL A 21 -7.86 4.11 -0.61
N ASP A 22 -7.68 3.07 -1.41
CA ASP A 22 -6.54 2.15 -1.33
C ASP A 22 -5.40 2.50 -2.29
N GLY A 23 -5.73 2.92 -3.50
CA GLY A 23 -4.77 3.29 -4.52
C GLY A 23 -5.24 4.48 -5.34
N VAL A 24 -4.29 5.28 -5.82
CA VAL A 24 -4.57 6.48 -6.63
C VAL A 24 -3.59 6.56 -7.79
N THR A 25 -4.08 6.89 -8.99
CA THR A 25 -3.27 7.23 -10.15
C THR A 25 -3.93 8.34 -10.97
N PHE A 26 -3.19 8.95 -11.89
CA PHE A 26 -3.69 10.00 -12.77
C PHE A 26 -3.46 9.62 -14.23
N ASP A 27 -4.50 9.74 -15.07
CA ASP A 27 -4.46 9.37 -16.49
C ASP A 27 -4.19 10.56 -17.43
N GLY A 28 -3.83 11.72 -16.86
CA GLY A 28 -3.67 12.97 -17.58
C GLY A 28 -4.94 13.84 -17.57
N ARG A 29 -6.08 13.29 -17.18
CA ARG A 29 -7.37 13.98 -17.08
C ARG A 29 -8.12 13.70 -15.79
N HIS A 30 -8.22 12.42 -15.41
CA HIS A 30 -8.96 11.97 -14.24
C HIS A 30 -8.02 11.41 -13.19
N VAL A 31 -8.34 11.64 -11.94
CA VAL A 31 -7.76 10.90 -10.83
C VAL A 31 -8.54 9.59 -10.67
N TRP A 32 -7.89 8.49 -10.91
CA TRP A 32 -8.44 7.16 -10.65
C TRP A 32 -8.11 6.73 -9.24
N PHE A 33 -9.11 6.31 -8.49
CA PHE A 33 -8.92 5.79 -7.15
C PHE A 33 -9.66 4.48 -6.94
N ALA A 34 -9.00 3.56 -6.24
CA ALA A 34 -9.54 2.26 -5.87
C ALA A 34 -10.25 2.34 -4.53
N SER A 35 -11.39 1.67 -4.40
CA SER A 35 -12.13 1.53 -3.14
C SER A 35 -12.95 0.24 -3.17
N GLY A 36 -12.53 -0.76 -2.39
CA GLY A 36 -13.20 -2.05 -2.32
C GLY A 36 -13.28 -2.73 -3.70
N ASP A 37 -14.49 -2.98 -4.19
CA ASP A 37 -14.74 -3.64 -5.48
C ASP A 37 -14.91 -2.67 -6.65
N LYS A 38 -14.41 -1.42 -6.51
CA LYS A 38 -14.57 -0.39 -7.54
C LYS A 38 -13.29 0.40 -7.79
N LEU A 39 -13.12 0.74 -9.06
CA LEU A 39 -12.15 1.71 -9.54
C LEU A 39 -12.90 2.94 -10.08
N ASN A 40 -12.71 4.09 -9.47
CA ASN A 40 -13.48 5.30 -9.70
C ASN A 40 -12.66 6.36 -10.43
N ALA A 41 -13.21 6.93 -11.49
CA ALA A 41 -12.64 8.09 -12.19
C ALA A 41 -13.24 9.38 -11.62
N PHE A 42 -12.42 10.19 -11.03
CA PHE A 42 -12.78 11.50 -10.49
C PHE A 42 -12.22 12.60 -11.39
N ASP A 43 -13.08 13.52 -11.80
CA ASP A 43 -12.68 14.72 -12.54
C ASP A 43 -12.42 15.88 -11.56
N PRO A 44 -11.17 16.31 -11.39
CA PRO A 44 -10.83 17.39 -10.48
C PRO A 44 -11.41 18.76 -10.90
N ALA A 45 -11.71 18.95 -12.19
CA ALA A 45 -12.25 20.21 -12.69
C ALA A 45 -13.72 20.40 -12.31
N SER A 46 -14.52 19.34 -12.40
CA SER A 46 -15.93 19.37 -12.01
C SER A 46 -16.19 18.93 -10.57
N ALA A 47 -15.18 18.41 -9.87
CA ALA A 47 -15.24 17.81 -8.54
C ALA A 47 -16.28 16.67 -8.47
N LYS A 48 -16.39 15.85 -9.53
CA LYS A 48 -17.35 14.74 -9.61
C LYS A 48 -16.66 13.41 -9.95
N THR A 49 -17.18 12.32 -9.41
CA THR A 49 -16.93 10.98 -9.94
C THR A 49 -17.71 10.83 -11.22
N VAL A 50 -17.01 10.71 -12.35
CA VAL A 50 -17.60 10.67 -13.68
C VAL A 50 -17.80 9.24 -14.17
N ARG A 51 -17.15 8.28 -13.53
CA ARG A 51 -17.23 6.87 -13.88
C ARG A 51 -16.82 5.97 -12.73
N SER A 52 -17.41 4.78 -12.67
CA SER A 52 -16.97 3.66 -11.81
C SER A 52 -16.89 2.39 -12.65
N ILE A 53 -15.89 1.56 -12.37
CA ILE A 53 -15.66 0.25 -12.98
C ILE A 53 -15.72 -0.77 -11.86
N ASP A 54 -16.48 -1.85 -12.04
CA ASP A 54 -16.57 -2.94 -11.07
C ASP A 54 -15.34 -3.84 -11.24
N VAL A 55 -14.32 -3.53 -10.47
CA VAL A 55 -13.04 -4.24 -10.42
C VAL A 55 -12.50 -4.14 -9.01
N ALA A 56 -12.16 -5.27 -8.41
CA ALA A 56 -11.57 -5.32 -7.09
C ALA A 56 -10.28 -4.46 -7.03
N GLY A 57 -10.22 -3.56 -6.06
CA GLY A 57 -9.14 -2.59 -5.91
C GLY A 57 -8.76 -2.40 -4.45
N HIS A 58 -7.89 -3.28 -3.93
CA HIS A 58 -7.53 -3.31 -2.51
C HIS A 58 -6.15 -2.73 -2.21
N ALA A 59 -5.43 -2.25 -3.23
CA ALA A 59 -4.09 -1.67 -3.10
C ALA A 59 -3.75 -0.74 -4.27
N GLY A 60 -2.48 -0.64 -4.64
CA GLY A 60 -1.97 0.31 -5.61
C GLY A 60 -2.62 0.23 -7.00
N THR A 61 -2.72 1.39 -7.62
CA THR A 61 -3.21 1.59 -8.99
C THR A 61 -2.14 2.30 -9.81
N ALA A 62 -1.94 1.92 -11.08
CA ALA A 62 -1.00 2.55 -11.99
C ALA A 62 -1.63 2.77 -13.38
N PHE A 63 -1.02 3.66 -14.19
CA PHE A 63 -1.45 3.94 -15.56
C PHE A 63 -0.24 3.98 -16.49
N ASP A 64 -0.33 3.26 -17.64
CA ASP A 64 0.77 3.13 -18.61
C ASP A 64 0.72 4.14 -19.76
N GLY A 65 -0.22 5.11 -19.69
CA GLY A 65 -0.54 6.03 -20.78
C GLY A 65 -1.73 5.57 -21.63
N GLN A 66 -2.17 4.32 -21.49
CA GLN A 66 -3.28 3.73 -22.24
C GLN A 66 -4.21 2.88 -21.37
N HIS A 67 -3.67 2.12 -20.42
CA HIS A 67 -4.39 1.16 -19.60
C HIS A 67 -4.16 1.42 -18.11
N LEU A 68 -5.14 1.07 -17.33
CA LEU A 68 -4.99 1.01 -15.87
C LEU A 68 -4.48 -0.37 -15.45
N PHE A 69 -3.65 -0.38 -14.41
CA PHE A 69 -3.26 -1.59 -13.71
C PHE A 69 -3.75 -1.46 -12.27
N GLN A 70 -4.48 -2.46 -11.83
CA GLN A 70 -5.05 -2.51 -10.48
C GLN A 70 -4.56 -3.74 -9.74
N LEU A 71 -3.98 -3.51 -8.59
CA LEU A 71 -3.54 -4.55 -7.67
C LEU A 71 -4.70 -4.94 -6.77
N ALA A 72 -5.02 -6.23 -6.75
CA ALA A 72 -6.06 -6.80 -5.92
C ALA A 72 -5.65 -8.19 -5.44
N GLU A 73 -5.51 -8.37 -4.13
CA GLU A 73 -5.08 -9.61 -3.52
C GLU A 73 -3.75 -10.14 -4.09
N ASP A 74 -3.76 -11.27 -4.77
CA ASP A 74 -2.60 -11.97 -5.34
C ASP A 74 -2.38 -11.71 -6.84
N ARG A 75 -3.08 -10.72 -7.41
CA ARG A 75 -3.09 -10.46 -8.86
C ARG A 75 -3.03 -8.98 -9.19
N ILE A 76 -2.56 -8.69 -10.40
CA ILE A 76 -2.63 -7.37 -11.03
C ILE A 76 -3.46 -7.51 -12.30
N GLN A 77 -4.47 -6.68 -12.42
CA GLN A 77 -5.38 -6.65 -13.56
C GLN A 77 -5.04 -5.47 -14.47
N LYS A 78 -4.83 -5.73 -15.76
CA LYS A 78 -4.75 -4.72 -16.81
C LYS A 78 -6.15 -4.41 -17.31
N ILE A 79 -6.56 -3.15 -17.28
CA ILE A 79 -7.94 -2.71 -17.51
C ILE A 79 -7.96 -1.65 -18.61
N ASP A 80 -8.89 -1.78 -19.53
CA ASP A 80 -9.23 -0.70 -20.48
C ASP A 80 -10.07 0.37 -19.74
N PRO A 81 -9.55 1.60 -19.56
CA PRO A 81 -10.28 2.65 -18.84
C PRO A 81 -11.54 3.11 -19.58
N LYS A 82 -11.67 2.86 -20.88
CA LYS A 82 -12.85 3.26 -21.68
C LYS A 82 -14.00 2.29 -21.56
N THR A 83 -13.71 0.99 -21.53
CA THR A 83 -14.75 -0.04 -21.48
C THR A 83 -14.95 -0.64 -20.09
N GLY A 84 -13.95 -0.56 -19.24
CA GLY A 84 -13.91 -1.22 -17.93
C GLY A 84 -13.55 -2.71 -18.01
N ARG A 85 -13.21 -3.21 -19.19
CA ARG A 85 -12.86 -4.62 -19.38
C ARG A 85 -11.49 -4.92 -18.82
N VAL A 86 -11.37 -6.02 -18.08
CA VAL A 86 -10.10 -6.63 -17.75
C VAL A 86 -9.55 -7.30 -19.02
N LEU A 87 -8.41 -6.82 -19.50
CA LEU A 87 -7.74 -7.27 -20.70
C LEU A 87 -6.77 -8.41 -20.43
N ALA A 88 -6.12 -8.38 -19.27
CA ALA A 88 -5.18 -9.39 -18.82
C ALA A 88 -5.10 -9.41 -17.28
N THR A 89 -4.68 -10.54 -16.74
CA THR A 89 -4.40 -10.72 -15.32
C THR A 89 -3.06 -11.42 -15.17
N ILE A 90 -2.19 -10.86 -14.34
CA ILE A 90 -0.88 -11.43 -14.01
C ILE A 90 -0.78 -11.65 -12.51
N PRO A 91 0.05 -12.60 -12.03
CA PRO A 91 0.27 -12.78 -10.60
C PRO A 91 0.96 -11.55 -9.98
N ALA A 92 0.55 -11.19 -8.78
CA ALA A 92 1.24 -10.19 -7.96
C ALA A 92 2.33 -10.88 -7.12
N PRO A 93 3.51 -10.26 -6.96
CA PRO A 93 4.68 -10.94 -6.37
C PRO A 93 4.55 -11.23 -4.88
N GLY A 94 3.68 -10.53 -4.17
CA GLY A 94 3.54 -10.62 -2.72
C GLY A 94 2.41 -11.51 -2.22
N GLY A 95 1.67 -12.19 -3.11
CA GLY A 95 0.60 -13.10 -2.72
C GLY A 95 -0.43 -12.49 -1.76
N GLY A 96 -0.83 -11.22 -2.00
CA GLY A 96 -1.74 -10.46 -1.14
C GLY A 96 -1.06 -9.52 -0.13
N GLY A 97 0.27 -9.50 -0.08
CA GLY A 97 1.06 -8.59 0.77
C GLY A 97 1.57 -7.34 0.08
N ASP A 98 1.12 -7.10 -1.15
CA ASP A 98 1.52 -5.95 -1.96
C ASP A 98 0.77 -4.69 -1.55
N SER A 99 1.41 -3.52 -1.64
CA SER A 99 0.88 -2.26 -1.10
C SER A 99 0.78 -1.14 -2.13
N GLY A 100 1.75 -1.00 -3.00
CA GLY A 100 1.82 0.08 -3.98
C GLY A 100 2.10 -0.43 -5.38
N LEU A 101 1.67 0.33 -6.38
CA LEU A 101 1.90 0.03 -7.79
C LEU A 101 2.27 1.30 -8.54
N ALA A 102 3.30 1.24 -9.37
CA ALA A 102 3.67 2.32 -10.29
C ALA A 102 4.05 1.76 -11.66
N TRP A 103 3.84 2.55 -12.70
CA TRP A 103 4.30 2.27 -14.04
C TRP A 103 5.51 3.13 -14.37
N ALA A 104 6.57 2.52 -14.84
CA ALA A 104 7.76 3.23 -15.33
C ALA A 104 8.57 2.37 -16.29
N GLU A 105 9.15 2.99 -17.30
CA GLU A 105 10.09 2.38 -18.23
C GLU A 105 9.58 1.06 -18.85
N GLY A 106 8.29 1.01 -19.18
CA GLY A 106 7.66 -0.18 -19.76
C GLY A 106 7.43 -1.33 -18.78
N THR A 107 7.59 -1.11 -17.48
CA THR A 107 7.47 -2.12 -16.43
C THR A 107 6.58 -1.66 -15.28
N LEU A 108 6.16 -2.61 -14.44
CA LEU A 108 5.46 -2.32 -13.20
C LEU A 108 6.42 -2.40 -12.00
N TRP A 109 6.23 -1.49 -11.07
CA TRP A 109 6.93 -1.47 -9.78
C TRP A 109 5.94 -1.73 -8.66
N VAL A 110 6.17 -2.81 -7.92
CA VAL A 110 5.26 -3.30 -6.87
C VAL A 110 5.92 -3.21 -5.53
N GLY A 111 5.33 -2.46 -4.61
CA GLY A 111 5.78 -2.37 -3.23
C GLY A 111 5.19 -3.47 -2.36
N GLN A 112 6.00 -4.10 -1.51
CA GLN A 112 5.58 -5.06 -0.49
C GLN A 112 5.72 -4.46 0.91
N TYR A 113 4.61 -4.32 1.62
CA TYR A 113 4.59 -3.66 2.91
C TYR A 113 5.46 -4.39 3.95
N ARG A 114 5.12 -5.63 4.25
CA ARG A 114 5.76 -6.40 5.34
C ARG A 114 7.16 -6.88 4.99
N ASP A 115 7.36 -7.28 3.75
CA ASP A 115 8.64 -7.81 3.26
C ASP A 115 9.67 -6.72 2.98
N ARG A 116 9.24 -5.45 2.98
CA ARG A 116 10.10 -4.28 2.79
C ARG A 116 10.85 -4.35 1.46
N LYS A 117 10.17 -4.72 0.41
CA LYS A 117 10.73 -4.87 -0.93
C LYS A 117 9.98 -4.03 -1.92
N VAL A 118 10.64 -3.68 -3.00
CA VAL A 118 10.03 -3.17 -4.21
C VAL A 118 10.48 -4.07 -5.35
N HIS A 119 9.55 -4.66 -6.07
CA HIS A 119 9.82 -5.49 -7.24
C HIS A 119 9.54 -4.71 -8.52
N GLN A 120 10.47 -4.77 -9.47
CA GLN A 120 10.23 -4.46 -10.87
C GLN A 120 9.76 -5.74 -11.54
N ILE A 121 8.61 -5.71 -12.20
CA ILE A 121 8.02 -6.89 -12.83
C ILE A 121 7.67 -6.63 -14.30
N ASP A 122 7.70 -7.69 -15.07
CA ASP A 122 7.22 -7.70 -16.43
C ASP A 122 5.69 -7.59 -16.45
N PRO A 123 5.10 -6.60 -17.16
CA PRO A 123 3.67 -6.34 -17.13
C PRO A 123 2.83 -7.35 -17.93
N GLN A 124 3.46 -8.26 -18.66
CA GLN A 124 2.77 -9.30 -19.44
C GLN A 124 2.73 -10.63 -18.69
N THR A 125 3.80 -10.94 -17.94
CA THR A 125 3.97 -12.25 -17.31
C THR A 125 3.91 -12.21 -15.80
N GLY A 126 4.15 -11.05 -15.17
CA GLY A 126 4.33 -10.93 -13.73
C GLY A 126 5.71 -11.39 -13.23
N ALA A 127 6.61 -11.76 -14.14
CA ALA A 127 7.95 -12.19 -13.76
C ALA A 127 8.74 -11.07 -13.06
N ILE A 128 9.40 -11.39 -11.96
CA ILE A 128 10.24 -10.45 -11.23
C ILE A 128 11.54 -10.24 -12.03
N LEU A 129 11.77 -9.02 -12.48
CA LEU A 129 12.97 -8.60 -13.20
C LEU A 129 14.06 -8.10 -12.25
N ARG A 130 13.65 -7.43 -11.18
CA ARG A 130 14.54 -6.85 -10.18
C ARG A 130 13.86 -6.74 -8.82
N THR A 131 14.65 -6.84 -7.75
CA THR A 131 14.20 -6.60 -6.37
C THR A 131 15.08 -5.56 -5.69
N ILE A 132 14.46 -4.56 -5.08
CA ILE A 132 15.10 -3.56 -4.22
C ILE A 132 14.68 -3.83 -2.79
N GLN A 133 15.66 -3.96 -1.89
CA GLN A 133 15.39 -4.13 -0.47
C GLN A 133 15.27 -2.76 0.20
N SER A 134 14.18 -2.53 0.92
CA SER A 134 14.00 -1.36 1.76
C SER A 134 14.32 -1.68 3.24
N ASN A 135 14.84 -0.73 3.97
CA ASN A 135 15.04 -0.85 5.42
C ASN A 135 13.77 -0.52 6.23
N ARG A 136 12.65 -0.20 5.57
CA ARG A 136 11.38 0.19 6.17
C ARG A 136 10.21 -0.44 5.44
N PHE A 137 9.03 -0.45 6.08
CA PHE A 137 7.79 -0.86 5.43
C PHE A 137 7.52 0.02 4.21
N VAL A 138 7.22 -0.60 3.07
CA VAL A 138 6.86 0.11 1.84
C VAL A 138 5.35 0.28 1.81
N THR A 139 4.87 1.52 1.85
CA THR A 139 3.42 1.84 1.90
C THR A 139 2.85 2.22 0.55
N GLY A 140 3.68 2.63 -0.38
CA GLY A 140 3.30 3.01 -1.74
C GLY A 140 4.56 3.24 -2.57
N VAL A 141 4.44 3.18 -3.88
CA VAL A 141 5.51 3.45 -4.83
C VAL A 141 5.01 4.39 -5.91
N THR A 142 5.89 5.24 -6.41
CA THR A 142 5.64 6.12 -7.54
C THR A 142 6.94 6.38 -8.30
N TRP A 143 6.82 6.83 -9.54
CA TRP A 143 7.95 7.19 -10.40
C TRP A 143 7.84 8.64 -10.82
N ILE A 144 8.92 9.41 -10.61
CA ILE A 144 8.97 10.84 -10.92
C ILE A 144 10.35 11.16 -11.47
N ASP A 145 10.41 11.77 -12.65
CA ASP A 145 11.65 12.30 -13.25
C ASP A 145 12.83 11.31 -13.30
N GLY A 146 12.55 10.04 -13.63
CA GLY A 146 13.58 9.00 -13.72
C GLY A 146 13.93 8.35 -12.39
N GLU A 147 13.25 8.68 -11.30
CA GLU A 147 13.51 8.15 -9.97
C GLU A 147 12.31 7.38 -9.38
N LEU A 148 12.63 6.27 -8.72
CA LEU A 148 11.66 5.51 -7.94
C LEU A 148 11.53 6.07 -6.54
N TRP A 149 10.35 6.51 -6.19
CA TRP A 149 10.00 6.98 -4.85
C TRP A 149 9.10 5.99 -4.14
N HIS A 150 9.28 5.83 -2.84
CA HIS A 150 8.38 5.00 -2.05
C HIS A 150 8.06 5.63 -0.69
N GLY A 151 6.81 5.51 -0.28
CA GLY A 151 6.37 5.85 1.05
C GLY A 151 6.87 4.84 2.08
N THR A 152 7.20 5.28 3.29
CA THR A 152 7.67 4.39 4.35
C THR A 152 6.86 4.53 5.62
N GLY A 153 6.37 3.41 6.17
CA GLY A 153 5.84 3.33 7.51
C GLY A 153 6.96 3.27 8.55
N LYS A 154 6.77 3.91 9.71
CA LYS A 154 7.65 3.70 10.87
C LYS A 154 7.41 2.30 11.43
N VAL A 155 8.48 1.55 11.66
CA VAL A 155 8.42 0.39 12.57
C VAL A 155 8.08 0.96 13.94
N ARG A 156 6.87 0.74 14.44
CA ARG A 156 6.62 0.92 15.87
C ARG A 156 7.55 -0.05 16.57
N ALA A 157 8.53 0.46 17.32
CA ALA A 157 9.31 -0.38 18.21
C ALA A 157 8.30 -1.21 19.02
N ALA A 158 8.39 -2.53 18.92
CA ALA A 158 7.56 -3.40 19.72
C ALA A 158 7.72 -2.93 21.16
N ARG A 159 6.62 -2.56 21.81
CA ARG A 159 6.65 -2.31 23.26
C ARG A 159 7.23 -3.57 23.86
N ARG A 160 8.44 -3.50 24.43
CA ARG A 160 8.96 -4.59 25.26
C ARG A 160 7.86 -4.94 26.24
N PRO A 161 7.46 -6.21 26.34
CA PRO A 161 6.50 -6.61 27.35
C PRO A 161 7.08 -6.12 28.68
N ARG A 162 6.30 -5.35 29.43
CA ARG A 162 6.65 -4.95 30.79
C ARG A 162 6.83 -6.25 31.55
N ARG A 163 8.06 -6.52 32.03
CA ARG A 163 8.26 -7.60 32.99
C ARG A 163 7.35 -7.28 34.16
N VAL A 164 6.32 -8.05 34.35
CA VAL A 164 5.56 -8.09 35.59
C VAL A 164 6.48 -8.83 36.55
N SER A 165 7.13 -8.11 37.46
CA SER A 165 7.80 -8.73 38.58
C SER A 165 6.73 -9.43 39.40
N ALA A 166 6.72 -10.73 39.41
CA ALA A 166 5.99 -11.50 40.39
C ALA A 166 6.58 -11.16 41.75
N ALA A 167 5.87 -10.35 42.54
CA ALA A 167 6.18 -10.17 43.95
C ALA A 167 5.88 -11.50 44.63
N GLY A 168 6.92 -12.26 44.89
CA GLY A 168 6.85 -13.42 45.76
C GLY A 168 6.68 -12.97 47.20
N SER A 169 5.49 -13.14 47.73
CA SER A 169 5.26 -13.17 49.16
C SER A 169 5.64 -14.56 49.69
N GLY A 170 6.79 -14.63 50.28
CA GLY A 170 7.23 -15.82 51.03
C GLY A 170 7.93 -15.33 52.28
N SER A 171 7.16 -15.14 53.35
CA SER A 171 7.69 -15.00 54.73
C SER A 171 8.00 -16.37 55.26
N GLU A 172 9.24 -16.78 55.20
CA GLU A 172 9.77 -17.85 56.04
C GLU A 172 10.44 -17.20 57.24
N THR A 173 9.85 -17.43 58.41
CA THR A 173 10.44 -17.18 59.72
C THR A 173 11.54 -18.21 60.00
N PRO A 174 12.72 -17.80 60.46
CA PRO A 174 13.73 -18.78 60.88
C PRO A 174 13.36 -19.40 62.22
N VAL A 175 13.33 -20.72 62.25
CA VAL A 175 13.24 -21.51 63.48
C VAL A 175 14.65 -21.58 64.10
N ASP A 176 14.78 -21.06 65.30
CA ASP A 176 15.99 -21.10 66.13
C ASP A 176 16.25 -22.55 66.68
N PRO A 177 17.43 -23.17 66.47
CA PRO A 177 17.71 -24.50 66.97
C PRO A 177 18.57 -24.44 68.24
N THR A 178 18.05 -23.83 69.30
CA THR A 178 18.71 -23.98 70.64
C THR A 178 17.68 -23.99 71.73
N SER A 179 17.20 -25.21 72.11
CA SER A 179 16.82 -25.59 73.49
C SER A 179 16.66 -27.08 73.58
N LYS A 180 17.70 -27.68 74.13
CA LYS A 180 17.75 -28.97 74.85
C LYS A 180 17.00 -30.16 74.29
#